data_75ec87ce509daf4df2a7d9bc47b2f9cb
#
_entry.id   75ec87ce509daf4df2a7d9bc47b2f9cb
#
_cell.length_a   1.000
_cell.length_b   1.000
_cell.length_c   1.000
_cell.angle_alpha   90.00
_cell.angle_beta   90.00
_cell.angle_gamma   90.00
#
_symmetry.space_group_name_H-M   'P 1'
#
loop_
_entity.id
_entity.type
_entity.pdbx_description
1 polymer ?
#
loop_
_entity_poly.entity_id
_entity_poly.type
_entity_poly.pdbx_seq_one_letter_code
_entity_poly.pdbx_strand_id
1 'polypeptide(L)'
;SHVSADVYLFQIQKEISKMSAKIMEMFDIISNTLASAGKNPQEVEVEKSVDLVQQLEEYIDEMNEAITHFLQHVSRLPNANHEDRVHFSRLMTITDTLESLSDENSSIMYTLKKYIESESFNFVSDQTKKICGYLESVRLFYERVCVNFTIGMTGEQKYEYEKLENEIDRTKKNLKYESRKRIESGSDVKAELAYI
;
A
#
# COMPACT_ATOMS: atom_id res chain seq x y z
N SER A 1 -38.36 9.75 -4.32
CA SER A 1 -37.52 10.33 -3.27
C SER A 1 -36.15 10.63 -3.86
N HIS A 2 -35.82 11.91 -3.98
CA HIS A 2 -34.49 12.32 -4.42
C HIS A 2 -33.53 12.07 -3.25
N VAL A 3 -32.69 11.06 -3.38
CA VAL A 3 -31.55 10.86 -2.50
C VAL A 3 -30.54 11.99 -2.81
N SER A 4 -30.10 12.71 -1.79
CA SER A 4 -29.15 13.82 -1.98
C SER A 4 -27.77 13.30 -2.36
N ALA A 5 -26.97 14.12 -3.06
CA ALA A 5 -25.58 13.80 -3.39
C ALA A 5 -24.75 13.44 -2.14
N ASP A 6 -25.05 14.06 -1.00
CA ASP A 6 -24.39 13.81 0.28
C ASP A 6 -24.52 12.36 0.77
N VAL A 7 -25.67 11.71 0.56
CA VAL A 7 -25.88 10.31 0.95
C VAL A 7 -25.01 9.39 0.10
N TYR A 8 -24.89 9.67 -1.20
CA TYR A 8 -24.02 8.90 -2.09
C TYR A 8 -22.55 9.09 -1.71
N LEU A 9 -22.14 10.32 -1.43
CA LEU A 9 -20.78 10.63 -0.96
C LEU A 9 -20.43 9.87 0.31
N PHE A 10 -21.31 9.86 1.30
CA PHE A 10 -21.10 9.12 2.54
C PHE A 10 -20.93 7.61 2.31
N GLN A 11 -21.76 7.03 1.46
CA GLN A 11 -21.66 5.59 1.13
C GLN A 11 -20.34 5.27 0.45
N ILE A 12 -19.92 6.09 -0.53
CA ILE A 12 -18.66 5.89 -1.24
C ILE A 12 -17.46 6.03 -0.30
N GLN A 13 -17.44 7.04 0.55
CA GLN A 13 -16.37 7.22 1.54
C GLN A 13 -16.25 6.02 2.48
N LYS A 14 -17.38 5.40 2.86
CA LYS A 14 -17.40 4.18 3.64
C LYS A 14 -16.78 3.00 2.90
N GLU A 15 -17.10 2.84 1.61
CA GLU A 15 -16.50 1.77 0.80
C GLU A 15 -15.00 1.99 0.56
N ILE A 16 -14.58 3.22 0.28
CA ILE A 16 -13.16 3.57 0.18
C ILE A 16 -12.42 3.28 1.50
N SER A 17 -13.04 3.55 2.65
CA SER A 17 -12.46 3.21 3.96
C SER A 17 -12.27 1.70 4.15
N LYS A 18 -13.21 0.88 3.66
CA LYS A 18 -13.04 -0.59 3.67
C LYS A 18 -11.90 -1.04 2.75
N MET A 19 -11.83 -0.49 1.55
CA MET A 19 -10.74 -0.75 0.60
C MET A 19 -9.38 -0.41 1.23
N SER A 20 -9.30 0.74 1.88
CA SER A 20 -8.12 1.19 2.61
C SER A 20 -7.72 0.22 3.74
N ALA A 21 -8.68 -0.30 4.50
CA ALA A 21 -8.43 -1.28 5.55
C ALA A 21 -7.86 -2.59 4.99
N LYS A 22 -8.30 -3.03 3.79
CA LYS A 22 -7.76 -4.21 3.13
C LYS A 22 -6.31 -4.02 2.67
N ILE A 23 -5.94 -2.85 2.23
CA ILE A 23 -4.55 -2.52 1.93
C ILE A 23 -3.68 -2.57 3.20
N MET A 24 -4.19 -2.11 4.35
CA MET A 24 -3.50 -2.27 5.63
C MET A 24 -3.26 -3.74 5.98
N GLU A 25 -4.25 -4.62 5.75
CA GLU A 25 -4.08 -6.06 5.92
C GLU A 25 -2.96 -6.61 5.03
N MET A 26 -2.83 -6.15 3.77
CA MET A 26 -1.72 -6.55 2.88
C MET A 26 -0.36 -6.14 3.45
N PHE A 27 -0.22 -4.90 3.94
CA PHE A 27 1.00 -4.45 4.61
C PHE A 27 1.36 -5.32 5.82
N ASP A 28 0.38 -5.68 6.65
CA ASP A 28 0.58 -6.52 7.82
C ASP A 28 1.03 -7.93 7.42
N ILE A 29 0.45 -8.53 6.38
CA ILE A 29 0.85 -9.84 5.86
C ILE A 29 2.30 -9.80 5.36
N ILE A 30 2.67 -8.80 4.55
CA ILE A 30 4.02 -8.65 4.00
C ILE A 30 5.04 -8.48 5.13
N SER A 31 4.77 -7.58 6.08
CA SER A 31 5.65 -7.30 7.22
C SER A 31 5.85 -8.52 8.11
N ASN A 32 4.78 -9.27 8.40
CA ASN A 32 4.82 -10.48 9.22
C ASN A 32 5.57 -11.60 8.50
N THR A 33 5.36 -11.77 7.19
CA THR A 33 6.07 -12.78 6.38
C THR A 33 7.56 -12.48 6.35
N LEU A 34 7.95 -11.22 6.12
CA LEU A 34 9.34 -10.79 6.13
C LEU A 34 9.99 -10.98 7.50
N ALA A 35 9.33 -10.60 8.58
CA ALA A 35 9.83 -10.76 9.94
C ALA A 35 10.00 -12.23 10.34
N SER A 36 9.08 -13.10 9.92
CA SER A 36 9.15 -14.54 10.14
C SER A 36 10.28 -15.18 9.34
N ALA A 37 10.42 -14.81 8.07
CA ALA A 37 11.50 -15.27 7.20
C ALA A 37 12.88 -14.85 7.73
N GLY A 38 12.99 -13.67 8.32
CA GLY A 38 14.22 -13.20 8.97
C GLY A 38 14.61 -13.99 10.23
N LYS A 39 13.67 -14.72 10.85
CA LYS A 39 13.93 -15.59 11.99
C LYS A 39 14.21 -17.02 11.57
N ASN A 40 13.34 -17.61 10.78
CA ASN A 40 13.46 -18.98 10.28
C ASN A 40 12.79 -19.11 8.89
N PRO A 41 13.54 -18.95 7.78
CA PRO A 41 12.99 -19.02 6.44
C PRO A 41 12.27 -20.34 6.12
N GLN A 42 12.69 -21.45 6.73
CA GLN A 42 12.12 -22.77 6.45
C GLN A 42 10.77 -23.02 7.12
N GLU A 43 10.40 -22.21 8.10
CA GLU A 43 9.12 -22.34 8.81
C GLU A 43 8.05 -21.36 8.30
N VAL A 44 8.38 -20.54 7.29
CA VAL A 44 7.44 -19.56 6.76
C VAL A 44 6.49 -20.19 5.75
N GLU A 45 5.20 -20.11 6.02
CA GLU A 45 4.14 -20.51 5.08
C GLU A 45 3.94 -19.41 4.00
N VAL A 46 4.99 -19.20 3.18
CA VAL A 46 5.00 -18.09 2.20
C VAL A 46 3.88 -18.21 1.16
N GLU A 47 3.56 -19.42 0.72
CA GLU A 47 2.45 -19.67 -0.21
C GLU A 47 1.11 -19.18 0.35
N LYS A 48 0.83 -19.45 1.60
CA LYS A 48 -0.38 -18.98 2.28
C LYS A 48 -0.42 -17.44 2.35
N SER A 49 0.70 -16.80 2.58
CA SER A 49 0.79 -15.34 2.58
C SER A 49 0.52 -14.77 1.19
N VAL A 50 1.05 -15.40 0.14
CA VAL A 50 0.78 -15.02 -1.27
C VAL A 50 -0.70 -15.17 -1.59
N ASP A 51 -1.31 -16.30 -1.26
CA ASP A 51 -2.73 -16.56 -1.50
C ASP A 51 -3.63 -15.51 -0.80
N LEU A 52 -3.30 -15.15 0.44
CA LEU A 52 -4.04 -14.13 1.18
C LEU A 52 -3.90 -12.74 0.54
N VAL A 53 -2.70 -12.36 0.13
CA VAL A 53 -2.46 -11.08 -0.54
C VAL A 53 -3.18 -11.03 -1.88
N GLN A 54 -3.16 -12.11 -2.65
CA GLN A 54 -3.88 -12.21 -3.92
C GLN A 54 -5.41 -12.09 -3.72
N GLN A 55 -5.98 -12.76 -2.74
CA GLN A 55 -7.42 -12.61 -2.42
C GLN A 55 -7.79 -11.17 -2.03
N LEU A 56 -6.91 -10.48 -1.32
CA LEU A 56 -7.13 -9.07 -0.96
C LEU A 56 -7.04 -8.16 -2.19
N GLU A 57 -6.09 -8.41 -3.08
CA GLU A 57 -5.93 -7.66 -4.33
C GLU A 57 -7.15 -7.85 -5.24
N GLU A 58 -7.60 -9.09 -5.48
CA GLU A 58 -8.82 -9.37 -6.24
C GLU A 58 -10.06 -8.65 -5.64
N TYR A 59 -10.18 -8.64 -4.31
CA TYR A 59 -11.27 -7.92 -3.63
C TYR A 59 -11.17 -6.40 -3.81
N ILE A 60 -9.97 -5.83 -3.78
CA ILE A 60 -9.73 -4.39 -3.99
C ILE A 60 -10.04 -4.00 -5.42
N ASP A 61 -9.69 -4.82 -6.40
CA ASP A 61 -10.03 -4.63 -7.81
C ASP A 61 -11.54 -4.58 -8.04
N GLU A 62 -12.27 -5.56 -7.50
CA GLU A 62 -13.74 -5.58 -7.56
C GLU A 62 -14.35 -4.33 -6.92
N MET A 63 -13.81 -3.88 -5.79
CA MET A 63 -14.25 -2.64 -5.14
C MET A 63 -13.95 -1.40 -5.98
N ASN A 64 -12.77 -1.31 -6.58
CA ASN A 64 -12.39 -0.20 -7.46
C ASN A 64 -13.37 -0.10 -8.64
N GLU A 65 -13.62 -1.22 -9.31
CA GLU A 65 -14.56 -1.27 -10.43
C GLU A 65 -15.98 -0.83 -10.01
N ALA A 66 -16.48 -1.37 -8.90
CA ALA A 66 -17.80 -1.04 -8.38
C ALA A 66 -17.94 0.45 -7.98
N ILE A 67 -16.96 0.99 -7.27
CA ILE A 67 -16.94 2.41 -6.85
C ILE A 67 -16.84 3.31 -8.06
N THR A 68 -15.96 3.03 -9.00
CA THR A 68 -15.75 3.82 -10.22
C THR A 68 -17.01 3.84 -11.07
N HIS A 69 -17.64 2.69 -11.29
CA HIS A 69 -18.92 2.61 -12.02
C HIS A 69 -20.03 3.41 -11.34
N PHE A 70 -20.13 3.32 -10.02
CA PHE A 70 -21.12 4.07 -9.25
C PHE A 70 -20.87 5.57 -9.31
N LEU A 71 -19.62 6.04 -9.16
CA LEU A 71 -19.23 7.45 -9.27
C LEU A 71 -19.53 8.01 -10.65
N GLN A 72 -19.28 7.25 -11.71
CA GLN A 72 -19.65 7.64 -13.08
C GLN A 72 -21.16 7.78 -13.25
N HIS A 73 -21.93 6.90 -12.62
CA HIS A 73 -23.40 6.98 -12.66
C HIS A 73 -23.91 8.24 -11.97
N VAL A 74 -23.50 8.48 -10.72
CA VAL A 74 -23.98 9.64 -9.93
C VAL A 74 -23.50 10.98 -10.51
N SER A 75 -22.36 11.03 -11.15
CA SER A 75 -21.86 12.24 -11.82
C SER A 75 -22.72 12.71 -13.01
N ARG A 76 -23.51 11.79 -13.58
CA ARG A 76 -24.41 12.05 -14.70
C ARG A 76 -25.84 12.41 -14.26
N LEU A 77 -26.14 12.37 -12.98
CA LEU A 77 -27.47 12.73 -12.48
C LEU A 77 -27.78 14.21 -12.77
N PRO A 78 -29.02 14.55 -13.15
CA PRO A 78 -29.40 15.92 -13.49
C PRO A 78 -29.24 16.93 -12.33
N ASN A 79 -29.29 16.45 -11.10
CA ASN A 79 -29.15 17.25 -9.88
C ASN A 79 -27.68 17.34 -9.38
N ALA A 80 -26.73 16.67 -10.04
CA ALA A 80 -25.31 16.81 -9.71
C ALA A 80 -24.79 18.16 -10.21
N ASN A 81 -24.38 19.03 -9.30
CA ASN A 81 -23.80 20.32 -9.63
C ASN A 81 -22.30 20.19 -10.01
N HIS A 82 -21.65 21.31 -10.31
CA HIS A 82 -20.23 21.31 -10.69
C HIS A 82 -19.31 20.84 -9.55
N GLU A 83 -19.59 21.27 -8.34
CA GLU A 83 -18.80 20.92 -7.14
C GLU A 83 -18.89 19.43 -6.83
N ASP A 84 -20.08 18.85 -6.92
CA ASP A 84 -20.31 17.41 -6.78
C ASP A 84 -19.48 16.62 -7.80
N ARG A 85 -19.44 17.03 -9.06
CA ARG A 85 -18.67 16.34 -10.10
C ARG A 85 -17.16 16.43 -9.87
N VAL A 86 -16.66 17.56 -9.40
CA VAL A 86 -15.26 17.71 -9.00
C VAL A 86 -14.93 16.78 -7.83
N HIS A 87 -15.83 16.68 -6.86
CA HIS A 87 -15.66 15.79 -5.73
C HIS A 87 -15.65 14.31 -6.15
N PHE A 88 -16.61 13.90 -6.98
CA PHE A 88 -16.65 12.53 -7.52
C PHE A 88 -15.38 12.18 -8.32
N SER A 89 -14.87 13.13 -9.13
CA SER A 89 -13.61 12.92 -9.85
C SER A 89 -12.42 12.71 -8.92
N ARG A 90 -12.36 13.44 -7.82
CA ARG A 90 -11.30 13.24 -6.79
C ARG A 90 -11.41 11.87 -6.13
N LEU A 91 -12.62 11.43 -5.82
CA LEU A 91 -12.84 10.09 -5.23
C LEU A 91 -12.43 8.98 -6.19
N MET A 92 -12.70 9.13 -7.50
CA MET A 92 -12.22 8.18 -8.51
C MET A 92 -10.68 8.10 -8.51
N THR A 93 -9.99 9.25 -8.56
CA THR A 93 -8.53 9.28 -8.51
C THR A 93 -7.97 8.59 -7.26
N ILE A 94 -8.62 8.77 -6.11
CA ILE A 94 -8.20 8.13 -4.87
C ILE A 94 -8.40 6.61 -4.95
N THR A 95 -9.53 6.16 -5.45
CA THR A 95 -9.84 4.74 -5.58
C THR A 95 -8.84 4.05 -6.52
N ASP A 96 -8.52 4.68 -7.66
CA ASP A 96 -7.50 4.20 -8.60
C ASP A 96 -6.10 4.16 -7.96
N THR A 97 -5.78 5.15 -7.13
CA THR A 97 -4.50 5.18 -6.39
C THR A 97 -4.41 4.05 -5.36
N LEU A 98 -5.51 3.73 -4.68
CA LEU A 98 -5.58 2.62 -3.73
C LEU A 98 -5.43 1.26 -4.43
N GLU A 99 -6.05 1.08 -5.58
CA GLU A 99 -5.88 -0.12 -6.39
C GLU A 99 -4.42 -0.27 -6.85
N SER A 100 -3.81 0.77 -7.40
CA SER A 100 -2.40 0.75 -7.78
C SER A 100 -1.47 0.40 -6.61
N LEU A 101 -1.79 0.85 -5.40
CA LEU A 101 -1.04 0.48 -4.19
C LEU A 101 -1.23 -1.00 -3.82
N SER A 102 -2.41 -1.56 -4.06
CA SER A 102 -2.71 -2.98 -3.91
C SER A 102 -1.85 -3.83 -4.86
N ASP A 103 -1.77 -3.43 -6.13
CA ASP A 103 -0.93 -4.07 -7.15
C ASP A 103 0.55 -4.10 -6.75
N GLU A 104 1.05 -2.96 -6.27
CA GLU A 104 2.44 -2.86 -5.79
C GLU A 104 2.69 -3.77 -4.58
N ASN A 105 1.76 -3.85 -3.63
CA ASN A 105 1.84 -4.75 -2.49
C ASN A 105 1.86 -6.23 -2.94
N SER A 106 1.03 -6.59 -3.91
CA SER A 106 1.02 -7.92 -4.53
C SER A 106 2.39 -8.23 -5.17
N SER A 107 2.94 -7.30 -5.94
CA SER A 107 4.26 -7.41 -6.56
C SER A 107 5.38 -7.60 -5.53
N ILE A 108 5.33 -6.86 -4.41
CA ILE A 108 6.26 -7.01 -3.29
C ILE A 108 6.17 -8.41 -2.69
N MET A 109 4.95 -8.94 -2.48
CA MET A 109 4.75 -10.26 -1.90
C MET A 109 5.29 -11.37 -2.81
N TYR A 110 5.06 -11.29 -4.13
CA TYR A 110 5.63 -12.23 -5.10
C TYR A 110 7.16 -12.17 -5.14
N THR A 111 7.74 -10.99 -5.04
CA THR A 111 9.19 -10.80 -4.97
C THR A 111 9.75 -11.43 -3.71
N LEU A 112 9.10 -11.19 -2.58
CA LEU A 112 9.47 -11.77 -1.28
C LEU A 112 9.41 -13.31 -1.31
N LYS A 113 8.35 -13.89 -1.91
CA LYS A 113 8.24 -15.34 -2.11
C LYS A 113 9.45 -15.90 -2.88
N LYS A 114 9.73 -15.36 -4.07
CA LYS A 114 10.87 -15.80 -4.89
C LYS A 114 12.19 -15.74 -4.13
N TYR A 115 12.29 -14.79 -3.24
CA TYR A 115 13.46 -14.58 -2.42
C TYR A 115 13.59 -15.61 -1.32
N ILE A 116 12.51 -15.86 -0.57
CA ILE A 116 12.46 -16.87 0.48
C ILE A 116 12.73 -18.28 -0.06
N GLU A 117 12.24 -18.60 -1.25
CA GLU A 117 12.41 -19.88 -1.92
C GLU A 117 13.77 -20.07 -2.60
N SER A 118 14.58 -19.01 -2.72
CA SER A 118 15.88 -19.12 -3.37
C SER A 118 16.89 -19.81 -2.43
N GLU A 119 17.69 -20.74 -2.96
CA GLU A 119 18.76 -21.43 -2.20
C GLU A 119 19.86 -20.47 -1.69
N SER A 120 19.95 -19.28 -2.31
CA SER A 120 20.92 -18.24 -1.96
C SER A 120 20.43 -17.33 -0.83
N PHE A 121 19.28 -17.63 -0.26
CA PHE A 121 18.62 -16.79 0.71
C PHE A 121 19.35 -16.76 2.05
N ASN A 122 19.97 -15.64 2.32
CA ASN A 122 20.67 -15.40 3.58
C ASN A 122 20.16 -14.07 4.15
N PHE A 123 19.10 -14.12 4.96
CA PHE A 123 18.64 -12.94 5.69
C PHE A 123 19.73 -12.51 6.69
N VAL A 124 20.46 -11.49 6.32
CA VAL A 124 21.25 -10.77 7.32
C VAL A 124 20.27 -10.06 8.24
N SER A 125 20.20 -10.47 9.49
CA SER A 125 19.20 -10.01 10.47
C SER A 125 19.11 -8.49 10.59
N ASP A 126 20.22 -7.78 10.37
CA ASP A 126 20.28 -6.32 10.40
C ASP A 126 19.58 -5.67 9.19
N GLN A 127 19.74 -6.24 8.00
CA GLN A 127 19.07 -5.76 6.79
C GLN A 127 17.55 -5.99 6.87
N THR A 128 17.15 -7.16 7.33
CA THR A 128 15.72 -7.47 7.54
C THR A 128 15.07 -6.48 8.50
N LYS A 129 15.74 -6.15 9.61
CA LYS A 129 15.25 -5.13 10.56
C LYS A 129 15.08 -3.76 9.92
N LYS A 130 16.04 -3.33 9.09
CA LYS A 130 15.97 -2.05 8.39
C LYS A 130 14.81 -1.99 7.40
N ILE A 131 14.57 -3.08 6.67
CA ILE A 131 13.46 -3.18 5.73
C ILE A 131 12.11 -3.24 6.46
N CYS A 132 12.00 -4.01 7.53
CA CYS A 132 10.81 -4.01 8.38
C CYS A 132 10.51 -2.60 8.93
N GLY A 133 11.55 -1.89 9.40
CA GLY A 133 11.40 -0.50 9.85
C GLY A 133 10.93 0.45 8.73
N TYR A 134 11.43 0.27 7.52
CA TYR A 134 10.98 1.04 6.35
C TYR A 134 9.51 0.75 6.02
N LEU A 135 9.12 -0.52 5.94
CA LEU A 135 7.74 -0.94 5.68
C LEU A 135 6.79 -0.40 6.75
N GLU A 136 7.18 -0.44 8.02
CA GLU A 136 6.38 0.14 9.11
C GLU A 136 6.22 1.65 8.97
N SER A 137 7.25 2.37 8.55
CA SER A 137 7.16 3.81 8.27
C SER A 137 6.18 4.11 7.13
N VAL A 138 6.20 3.31 6.05
CA VAL A 138 5.26 3.43 4.92
C VAL A 138 3.85 3.11 5.37
N ARG A 139 3.67 2.05 6.16
CA ARG A 139 2.38 1.63 6.73
C ARG A 139 1.76 2.73 7.59
N LEU A 140 2.54 3.32 8.51
CA LEU A 140 2.09 4.41 9.37
C LEU A 140 1.74 5.68 8.58
N PHE A 141 2.51 6.00 7.55
CA PHE A 141 2.19 7.10 6.66
C PHE A 141 0.85 6.87 5.95
N TYR A 142 0.67 5.69 5.39
CA TYR A 142 -0.56 5.30 4.74
C TYR A 142 -1.77 5.38 5.69
N GLU A 143 -1.66 4.80 6.89
CA GLU A 143 -2.71 4.84 7.91
C GLU A 143 -3.15 6.27 8.24
N ARG A 144 -2.19 7.17 8.45
CA ARG A 144 -2.46 8.59 8.74
C ARG A 144 -3.16 9.30 7.58
N VAL A 145 -2.72 9.05 6.35
CA VAL A 145 -3.35 9.61 5.15
C VAL A 145 -4.80 9.13 5.05
N CYS A 146 -5.06 7.84 5.27
CA CYS A 146 -6.40 7.27 5.18
C CYS A 146 -7.36 7.79 6.25
N VAL A 147 -6.91 7.96 7.50
CA VAL A 147 -7.72 8.53 8.58
C VAL A 147 -8.16 9.95 8.26
N ASN A 148 -7.27 10.76 7.67
CA ASN A 148 -7.56 12.17 7.37
C ASN A 148 -8.24 12.39 6.01
N PHE A 149 -8.31 11.37 5.20
CA PHE A 149 -8.93 11.40 3.89
C PHE A 149 -10.42 11.79 3.94
N THR A 150 -11.15 11.31 4.94
CA THR A 150 -12.59 11.59 5.12
C THR A 150 -12.87 12.91 5.82
N ILE A 151 -11.93 13.44 6.60
CA ILE A 151 -12.13 14.61 7.48
C ILE A 151 -11.51 15.87 6.87
N GLY A 152 -10.60 15.72 5.91
CA GLY A 152 -9.77 16.79 5.38
C GLY A 152 -8.54 17.04 6.27
N MET A 153 -7.50 17.61 5.67
CA MET A 153 -6.24 17.89 6.38
C MET A 153 -6.14 19.35 6.75
N THR A 154 -5.72 19.61 7.99
CA THR A 154 -5.28 20.94 8.43
C THR A 154 -3.91 21.28 7.83
N GLY A 155 -3.53 22.55 7.82
CA GLY A 155 -2.20 22.97 7.37
C GLY A 155 -1.05 22.33 8.15
N GLU A 156 -1.24 22.15 9.47
CA GLU A 156 -0.28 21.50 10.35
C GLU A 156 -0.11 20.02 10.02
N GLN A 157 -1.20 19.30 9.82
CA GLN A 157 -1.17 17.89 9.39
C GLN A 157 -0.49 17.73 8.03
N LYS A 158 -0.75 18.62 7.09
CA LYS A 158 -0.08 18.60 5.78
C LYS A 158 1.44 18.73 5.91
N TYR A 159 1.91 19.65 6.76
CA TYR A 159 3.34 19.80 7.03
C TYR A 159 3.96 18.55 7.66
N GLU A 160 3.27 17.92 8.62
CA GLU A 160 3.72 16.67 9.24
C GLU A 160 3.82 15.52 8.21
N TYR A 161 2.88 15.44 7.25
CA TYR A 161 2.92 14.44 6.19
C TYR A 161 4.07 14.66 5.22
N GLU A 162 4.30 15.89 4.79
CA GLU A 162 5.44 16.21 3.93
C GLU A 162 6.78 15.86 4.62
N LYS A 163 6.88 16.07 5.91
CA LYS A 163 8.05 15.66 6.69
C LYS A 163 8.23 14.15 6.73
N LEU A 164 7.15 13.41 6.97
CA LEU A 164 7.18 11.95 7.02
C LEU A 164 7.50 11.33 5.66
N GLU A 165 6.92 11.87 4.59
CA GLU A 165 7.22 11.48 3.21
C GLU A 165 8.71 11.67 2.89
N ASN A 166 9.28 12.82 3.26
CA ASN A 166 10.71 13.09 3.08
C ASN A 166 11.60 12.12 3.87
N GLU A 167 11.18 11.69 5.07
CA GLU A 167 11.90 10.69 5.87
C GLU A 167 11.84 9.31 5.23
N ILE A 168 10.70 8.90 4.68
CA ILE A 168 10.50 7.65 3.92
C ILE A 168 11.40 7.65 2.69
N ASP A 169 11.40 8.72 1.92
CA ASP A 169 12.23 8.86 0.72
C ASP A 169 13.73 8.81 1.03
N ARG A 170 14.15 9.45 2.10
CA ARG A 170 15.55 9.39 2.56
C ARG A 170 15.93 7.97 2.98
N THR A 171 15.08 7.29 3.71
CA THR A 171 15.32 5.90 4.14
C THR A 171 15.42 4.97 2.94
N LYS A 172 14.51 5.09 1.95
CA LYS A 172 14.55 4.36 0.69
C LYS A 172 15.89 4.58 -0.06
N LYS A 173 16.33 5.83 -0.19
CA LYS A 173 17.61 6.15 -0.83
C LYS A 173 18.81 5.55 -0.11
N ASN A 174 18.78 5.57 1.23
CA ASN A 174 19.85 4.97 2.04
C ASN A 174 19.88 3.44 1.90
N LEU A 175 18.75 2.76 1.92
CA LEU A 175 18.66 1.31 1.72
C LEU A 175 19.22 0.91 0.35
N LYS A 176 18.86 1.63 -0.71
CA LYS A 176 19.39 1.41 -2.06
C LYS A 176 20.89 1.64 -2.14
N TYR A 177 21.40 2.68 -1.49
CA TYR A 177 22.83 2.98 -1.45
C TYR A 177 23.62 1.89 -0.72
N GLU A 178 23.14 1.43 0.44
CA GLU A 178 23.77 0.35 1.20
C GLU A 178 23.79 -0.96 0.41
N SER A 179 22.67 -1.30 -0.27
CA SER A 179 22.62 -2.49 -1.12
C SER A 179 23.62 -2.43 -2.27
N ARG A 180 23.72 -1.30 -2.97
CA ARG A 180 24.73 -1.10 -4.03
C ARG A 180 26.16 -1.25 -3.52
N LYS A 181 26.47 -0.68 -2.36
CA LYS A 181 27.79 -0.85 -1.73
C LYS A 181 28.12 -2.30 -1.41
N ARG A 182 27.13 -3.10 -0.95
CA ARG A 182 27.34 -4.52 -0.71
C ARG A 182 27.60 -5.29 -2.00
N ILE A 183 26.90 -4.96 -3.09
CA ILE A 183 27.17 -5.52 -4.43
C ILE A 183 28.63 -5.21 -4.85
N GLU A 184 29.07 -3.97 -4.71
CA GLU A 184 30.42 -3.54 -5.04
C GLU A 184 31.48 -4.24 -4.18
N SER A 185 31.15 -4.61 -2.95
CA SER A 185 32.06 -5.34 -2.05
C SER A 185 32.03 -6.87 -2.21
N GLY A 186 31.29 -7.38 -3.21
CA GLY A 186 31.27 -8.80 -3.57
C GLY A 186 30.14 -9.62 -2.95
N SER A 187 29.10 -8.97 -2.42
CA SER A 187 27.87 -9.66 -2.01
C SER A 187 27.12 -10.23 -3.21
N ASP A 188 26.30 -11.26 -2.97
CA ASP A 188 25.48 -11.88 -4.01
C ASP A 188 24.50 -10.85 -4.62
N VAL A 189 24.69 -10.54 -5.92
CA VAL A 189 23.92 -9.56 -6.66
C VAL A 189 22.43 -9.89 -6.64
N LYS A 190 22.06 -11.19 -6.75
CA LYS A 190 20.65 -11.61 -6.72
C LYS A 190 20.03 -11.33 -5.35
N ALA A 191 20.79 -11.60 -4.28
CA ALA A 191 20.37 -11.32 -2.93
C ALA A 191 20.14 -9.82 -2.68
N GLU A 192 21.02 -8.97 -3.19
CA GLU A 192 20.91 -7.53 -2.97
C GLU A 192 19.87 -6.85 -3.86
N LEU A 193 19.64 -7.35 -5.07
CA LEU A 193 18.62 -6.80 -5.98
C LEU A 193 17.19 -6.94 -5.44
N ALA A 194 16.92 -7.90 -4.55
CA ALA A 194 15.61 -8.02 -3.92
C ALA A 194 15.33 -6.90 -2.89
N TYR A 195 16.35 -6.15 -2.48
CA TYR A 195 16.24 -5.02 -1.53
C TYR A 195 16.17 -3.65 -2.23
N ILE A 196 16.21 -3.59 -3.55
CA ILE A 196 16.20 -2.35 -4.34
C ILE A 196 14.85 -2.10 -5.01
#